data_9a99866a55524313ba5bffe58f8853be
#
_entry.id   9a99866a55524313ba5bffe58f8853be
#
_cell.length_a   1.000
_cell.length_b   1.000
_cell.length_c   1.000
_cell.angle_alpha   90.00
_cell.angle_beta   90.00
_cell.angle_gamma   90.00
#
_symmetry.space_group_name_H-M   'P 1'
#
loop_
_entity.id
_entity.type
_entity.pdbx_description
1 polymer ?
#
loop_
_entity_poly.entity_id
_entity_poly.type
_entity_poly.pdbx_seq_one_letter_code
_entity_poly.pdbx_strand_id
1 'polypeptide(L)'
;KGFLTVKGPYKAQHRDQVIGIIRNTEAQEKKTYPLARIMTIEDRAEGLVILTTDAHLPRRIGEALKHSHHGELDIQYDQDEDFIRITWTG
;
A
#
# COMPACT_ATOMS: atom_id res chain seq x y z
N LYS A 1 -12.87 1.22 -0.97
CA LYS A 1 -11.85 0.19 -1.05
C LYS A 1 -10.62 0.71 -1.78
N GLY A 2 -9.47 0.17 -1.44
CA GLY A 2 -8.24 0.58 -2.08
C GLY A 2 -7.31 -0.58 -2.37
N PHE A 3 -6.58 -0.47 -3.47
CA PHE A 3 -5.53 -1.41 -3.82
C PHE A 3 -4.18 -0.73 -3.82
N LEU A 4 -3.20 -1.40 -3.25
CA LEU A 4 -1.81 -1.01 -3.36
C LEU A 4 -1.03 -2.18 -3.97
N THR A 5 -0.26 -1.91 -5.01
CA THR A 5 0.62 -2.89 -5.62
C THR A 5 2.07 -2.44 -5.40
N VAL A 6 2.88 -3.32 -4.84
CA VAL A 6 4.31 -3.07 -4.62
C VAL A 6 5.09 -3.88 -5.63
N LYS A 7 5.84 -3.21 -6.50
CA LYS A 7 6.60 -3.81 -7.59
C LYS A 7 8.08 -3.50 -7.49
N GLY A 8 8.88 -4.22 -8.26
CA GLY A 8 10.28 -3.93 -8.45
C GLY A 8 11.22 -4.82 -7.64
N PRO A 9 12.53 -4.71 -7.89
CA PRO A 9 13.52 -5.56 -7.23
C PRO A 9 13.58 -5.36 -5.72
N TYR A 10 13.21 -4.18 -5.24
CA TYR A 10 13.19 -3.90 -3.81
C TYR A 10 12.27 -4.84 -3.04
N LYS A 11 11.10 -5.13 -3.59
CA LYS A 11 10.14 -6.04 -2.96
C LYS A 11 10.74 -7.44 -2.76
N ALA A 12 11.47 -7.95 -3.76
CA ALA A 12 12.05 -9.29 -3.68
C ALA A 12 13.18 -9.37 -2.64
N GLN A 13 13.97 -8.31 -2.52
CA GLN A 13 15.13 -8.28 -1.63
C GLN A 13 14.78 -7.87 -0.20
N HIS A 14 13.75 -7.04 -0.03
CA HIS A 14 13.42 -6.42 1.26
C HIS A 14 11.96 -6.61 1.62
N ARG A 15 11.41 -7.77 1.30
CA ARG A 15 9.99 -8.06 1.53
C ARG A 15 9.57 -7.83 2.98
N ASP A 16 10.37 -8.30 3.93
CA ASP A 16 10.05 -8.17 5.36
C ASP A 16 10.00 -6.71 5.79
N GLN A 17 10.90 -5.88 5.27
CA GLN A 17 10.90 -4.45 5.56
C GLN A 17 9.68 -3.77 4.98
N VAL A 18 9.30 -4.12 3.75
CA VAL A 18 8.11 -3.58 3.10
C VAL A 18 6.86 -3.95 3.89
N ILE A 19 6.72 -5.20 4.27
CA ILE A 19 5.58 -5.66 5.07
C ILE A 19 5.55 -4.96 6.43
N GLY A 20 6.71 -4.75 7.04
CA GLY A 20 6.81 -4.01 8.30
C GLY A 20 6.29 -2.58 8.17
N ILE A 21 6.65 -1.89 7.09
CA ILE A 21 6.15 -0.53 6.82
C ILE A 21 4.64 -0.54 6.62
N ILE A 22 4.12 -1.51 5.88
CA ILE A 22 2.68 -1.64 5.62
C ILE A 22 1.92 -1.82 6.93
N ARG A 23 2.36 -2.75 7.78
CA ARG A 23 1.71 -3.02 9.06
C ARG A 23 1.81 -1.86 10.03
N ASN A 24 2.97 -1.20 10.07
CA ASN A 24 3.18 -0.04 10.92
C ASN A 24 2.28 1.13 10.53
N THR A 25 2.15 1.37 9.22
CA THR A 25 1.26 2.41 8.70
C THR A 25 -0.19 2.12 9.05
N GLU A 26 -0.61 0.86 8.91
CA GLU A 26 -1.95 0.45 9.32
C GLU A 26 -2.20 0.76 10.80
N ALA A 27 -1.26 0.38 11.65
CA ALA A 27 -1.39 0.60 13.09
C ALA A 27 -1.49 2.08 13.44
N GLN A 28 -0.72 2.93 12.77
CA GLN A 28 -0.77 4.38 12.99
C GLN A 28 -2.08 4.99 12.51
N GLU A 29 -2.55 4.58 11.35
CA GLU A 29 -3.80 5.13 10.80
C GLU A 29 -5.03 4.71 11.58
N LYS A 30 -5.01 3.56 12.24
CA LYS A 30 -6.10 3.14 13.11
C LYS A 30 -6.35 4.09 14.29
N LYS A 31 -5.37 4.85 14.69
CA LYS A 31 -5.54 5.84 15.76
C LYS A 31 -6.48 6.97 15.36
N THR A 32 -6.42 7.37 14.09
CA THR A 32 -7.28 8.43 13.55
C THR A 32 -8.52 7.84 12.86
N TYR A 33 -8.36 6.72 12.17
CA TYR A 33 -9.41 6.04 11.43
C TYR A 33 -9.56 4.61 11.94
N PRO A 34 -10.35 4.37 13.00
CA PRO A 34 -10.42 3.04 13.64
C PRO A 34 -10.90 1.92 12.71
N LEU A 35 -11.61 2.27 11.63
CA LEU A 35 -12.13 1.30 10.68
C LEU A 35 -11.17 1.03 9.51
N ALA A 36 -10.04 1.75 9.44
CA ALA A 36 -9.05 1.53 8.40
C ALA A 36 -8.31 0.23 8.66
N ARG A 37 -8.44 -0.73 7.76
CA ARG A 37 -7.81 -2.06 7.91
C ARG A 37 -7.31 -2.59 6.60
N ILE A 38 -6.25 -3.39 6.69
CA ILE A 38 -5.78 -4.21 5.58
C ILE A 38 -6.63 -5.49 5.58
N MET A 39 -7.32 -5.75 4.47
CA MET A 39 -8.14 -6.93 4.31
C MET A 39 -7.29 -8.14 3.93
N THR A 40 -6.42 -7.97 2.92
CA THR A 40 -5.55 -9.03 2.44
C THR A 40 -4.20 -8.48 2.02
N ILE A 41 -3.18 -9.31 2.14
CA ILE A 41 -1.86 -9.09 1.54
C ILE A 41 -1.55 -10.35 0.73
N GLU A 42 -1.44 -10.20 -0.59
CA GLU A 42 -1.19 -11.33 -1.48
C GLU A 42 0.10 -11.11 -2.27
N ASP A 43 0.92 -12.15 -2.34
CA ASP A 43 2.13 -12.12 -3.15
C ASP A 43 1.79 -12.75 -4.50
N ARG A 44 1.76 -11.91 -5.54
CA ARG A 44 1.44 -12.31 -6.90
C ARG A 44 2.65 -12.14 -7.81
N ALA A 45 2.57 -12.72 -9.00
CA ALA A 45 3.63 -12.60 -10.01
C ALA A 45 3.92 -11.15 -10.38
N GLU A 46 2.89 -10.31 -10.41
CA GLU A 46 3.00 -8.87 -10.73
C GLU A 46 3.53 -8.02 -9.58
N GLY A 47 3.49 -8.53 -8.35
CA GLY A 47 3.93 -7.80 -7.18
C GLY A 47 3.14 -8.18 -5.95
N LEU A 48 3.43 -7.49 -4.85
CA LEU A 48 2.70 -7.66 -3.60
C LEU A 48 1.45 -6.78 -3.66
N VAL A 49 0.28 -7.39 -3.53
CA VAL A 49 -1.00 -6.69 -3.64
C VAL A 49 -1.64 -6.60 -2.27
N ILE A 50 -1.96 -5.38 -1.84
CA ILE A 50 -2.60 -5.11 -0.57
C ILE A 50 -4.00 -4.54 -0.85
N LEU A 51 -5.01 -5.19 -0.28
CA LEU A 51 -6.41 -4.74 -0.37
C LEU A 51 -6.82 -4.16 0.98
N THR A 52 -7.41 -2.97 0.96
CA THR A 52 -7.83 -2.27 2.18
C THR A 52 -9.32 -1.96 2.17
N THR A 53 -9.86 -1.69 3.37
CA THR A 53 -11.27 -1.35 3.53
C THR A 53 -11.62 0.06 3.06
N ASP A 54 -10.65 0.98 3.08
CA ASP A 54 -10.88 2.35 2.65
C ASP A 54 -9.86 2.77 1.57
N ALA A 55 -10.10 3.93 0.96
CA ALA A 55 -9.23 4.45 -0.09
C ALA A 55 -8.05 5.25 0.47
N HIS A 56 -8.08 5.58 1.75
CA HIS A 56 -7.06 6.42 2.38
C HIS A 56 -5.80 5.65 2.73
N LEU A 57 -5.97 4.43 3.25
CA LEU A 57 -4.87 3.62 3.75
C LEU A 57 -3.83 3.26 2.66
N PRO A 58 -4.21 2.85 1.43
CA PRO A 58 -3.21 2.57 0.39
C PRO A 58 -2.35 3.77 0.07
N ARG A 59 -2.93 4.96 0.06
CA ARG A 59 -2.20 6.19 -0.21
C ARG A 59 -1.16 6.45 0.89
N ARG A 60 -1.54 6.28 2.14
CA ARG A 60 -0.62 6.46 3.27
C ARG A 60 0.51 5.45 3.25
N ILE A 61 0.21 4.20 2.92
CA ILE A 61 1.22 3.15 2.81
C ILE A 61 2.18 3.48 1.65
N GLY A 62 1.65 3.88 0.50
CA GLY A 62 2.46 4.28 -0.65
C GLY A 62 3.38 5.44 -0.35
N GLU A 63 2.87 6.46 0.34
CA GLU A 63 3.68 7.60 0.76
C GLU A 63 4.79 7.19 1.72
N ALA A 64 4.49 6.28 2.66
CA ALA A 64 5.48 5.77 3.60
C ALA A 64 6.59 5.01 2.89
N LEU A 65 6.23 4.18 1.91
CA LEU A 65 7.21 3.44 1.11
C LEU A 65 8.09 4.39 0.30
N LYS A 66 7.49 5.39 -0.32
CA LYS A 66 8.23 6.40 -1.10
C LYS A 66 9.18 7.18 -0.20
N HIS A 67 8.74 7.55 0.98
CA HIS A 67 9.55 8.31 1.93
C HIS A 67 10.75 7.49 2.43
N SER A 68 10.53 6.21 2.72
CA SER A 68 11.56 5.34 3.30
C SER A 68 12.53 4.80 2.25
N HIS A 69 12.06 4.49 1.05
CA HIS A 69 12.84 3.76 0.05
C HIS A 69 12.85 4.43 -1.32
N HIS A 70 12.24 5.60 -1.44
CA HIS A 70 12.11 6.31 -2.71
C HIS A 70 11.31 5.51 -3.73
N GLY A 71 11.74 5.39 -4.98
CA GLY A 71 10.99 4.72 -6.02
C GLY A 71 9.92 5.63 -6.61
N GLU A 72 9.04 5.05 -7.41
CA GLU A 72 7.97 5.78 -8.09
C GLU A 72 6.62 5.40 -7.51
N LEU A 73 5.79 6.40 -7.28
CA LEU A 73 4.44 6.24 -6.78
C LEU A 73 3.45 6.72 -7.84
N ASP A 74 2.59 5.81 -8.29
CA ASP A 74 1.53 6.12 -9.24
C ASP A 74 0.18 5.97 -8.53
N ILE A 75 -0.65 7.01 -8.63
CA ILE A 75 -1.96 7.03 -7.99
C ILE A 75 -3.01 7.18 -9.07
N GLN A 76 -3.93 6.22 -9.14
CA GLN A 76 -5.04 6.24 -10.08
C GLN A 76 -6.36 6.18 -9.33
N TYR A 77 -7.26 7.09 -9.67
CA TYR A 77 -8.62 7.09 -9.16
C TYR A 77 -9.54 6.44 -10.18
N ASP A 78 -10.37 5.52 -9.69
CA ASP A 78 -11.39 4.91 -10.54
C ASP A 78 -12.57 5.88 -10.68
N GLN A 79 -13.44 5.64 -11.66
CA GLN A 79 -14.64 6.46 -11.89
C GLN A 79 -15.57 6.46 -10.68
N ASP A 80 -15.57 5.39 -9.91
CA ASP A 80 -16.18 5.36 -8.59
C ASP A 80 -15.19 5.99 -7.60
N GLU A 81 -15.55 7.12 -7.03
CA GLU A 81 -14.70 7.88 -6.13
C GLU A 81 -14.23 7.09 -4.91
N ASP A 82 -14.89 5.98 -4.61
CA ASP A 82 -14.57 5.12 -3.47
C ASP A 82 -13.46 4.12 -3.75
N PHE A 83 -12.87 4.16 -4.96
CA PHE A 83 -11.87 3.18 -5.37
C PHE A 83 -10.59 3.86 -5.80
N ILE A 84 -9.50 3.52 -5.17
CA ILE A 84 -8.18 4.06 -5.50
C ILE A 84 -7.20 2.91 -5.78
N ARG A 85 -6.37 3.08 -6.80
CA ARG A 85 -5.28 2.15 -7.10
C ARG A 85 -3.97 2.88 -6.99
N ILE A 86 -3.08 2.33 -6.20
CA ILE A 86 -1.75 2.89 -5.99
C ILE A 86 -0.73 1.83 -6.35
N THR A 87 0.26 2.23 -7.14
CA THR A 87 1.38 1.35 -7.51
C THR A 87 2.67 2.01 -7.07
N TRP A 88 3.44 1.31 -6.25
CA TRP A 88 4.77 1.73 -5.86
C TRP A 88 5.79 0.80 -6.53
N THR A 89 6.77 1.39 -7.22
CA THR A 89 7.84 0.66 -7.90
C THR A 89 9.18 1.11 -7.32
N GLY A 90 9.88 0.18 -6.73
CA GLY A 90 11.14 0.49 -6.07
C GLY A 90 12.38 -0.13 -6.72
#